data_7dec457741310bb120030f480fc9601e
#
_entry.id   7dec457741310bb120030f480fc9601e
#
_cell.length_a   1.000
_cell.length_b   1.000
_cell.length_c   1.000
_cell.angle_alpha   90.00
_cell.angle_beta   90.00
_cell.angle_gamma   90.00
#
_symmetry.space_group_name_H-M   'P 1'
#
loop_
_entity.id
_entity.type
_entity.pdbx_description
1 polymer ?
#
loop_
_entity_poly.entity_id
_entity_poly.type
_entity_poly.pdbx_seq_one_letter_code
_entity_poly.pdbx_strand_id
1 'polypeptide(L)'
;MGHGKYIDPLCHPELVEGSLYRVRAGETLNLEYVVLPGESRDIDINIDLVGPGAEAHIKALYLCKADEKVNFHILMHHRAPGCRSTQLINGIAGGQAQVSFRGTIVVAPDAQQTEAYQENHNIVLTDTAKVDTRPQLEIYADDVKCSHGATVGQLNADELFYMRSRGIPEAEARTLQMLSFLSPVIPAGREEEIERVLRSYAE
;
A
#
# COMPACT_ATOMS: atom_id res chain seq x y z
N MET A 1 10.95 20.26 14.86
CA MET A 1 9.59 20.07 14.38
C MET A 1 9.67 19.91 12.87
N GLY A 2 9.75 18.67 12.42
CA GLY A 2 9.90 18.35 11.00
C GLY A 2 8.57 18.60 10.28
N HIS A 3 8.58 19.44 9.26
CA HIS A 3 7.45 19.63 8.38
C HIS A 3 7.39 18.42 7.42
N GLY A 4 6.60 17.40 7.76
CA GLY A 4 6.23 16.36 6.80
C GLY A 4 5.52 17.03 5.60
N LYS A 5 6.02 16.79 4.38
CA LYS A 5 5.25 17.14 3.18
C LYS A 5 4.15 16.08 3.02
N TYR A 6 2.93 16.45 3.34
CA TYR A 6 1.76 15.71 2.90
C TYR A 6 1.52 16.04 1.44
N ILE A 7 1.52 15.03 0.58
CA ILE A 7 1.19 15.16 -0.84
C ILE A 7 -0.07 14.33 -1.06
N ASP A 8 -1.19 14.99 -1.28
CA ASP A 8 -2.43 14.35 -1.70
C ASP A 8 -2.37 14.09 -3.21
N PRO A 9 -2.26 12.85 -3.67
CA PRO A 9 -2.18 12.53 -5.09
C PRO A 9 -3.47 12.84 -5.86
N LEU A 10 -4.59 13.04 -5.19
CA LEU A 10 -5.84 13.49 -5.82
C LEU A 10 -5.82 14.97 -6.20
N CYS A 11 -5.01 15.79 -5.51
CA CYS A 11 -4.82 17.20 -5.84
C CYS A 11 -3.73 17.42 -6.91
N HIS A 12 -2.89 16.40 -7.18
CA HIS A 12 -1.79 16.47 -8.13
C HIS A 12 -1.74 15.21 -9.01
N PRO A 13 -2.64 15.07 -10.00
CA PRO A 13 -2.62 13.93 -10.92
C PRO A 13 -1.30 13.80 -11.69
N GLU A 14 -0.48 14.86 -11.73
CA GLU A 14 0.84 14.88 -12.36
C GLU A 14 1.93 14.09 -11.59
N LEU A 15 1.64 13.65 -10.34
CA LEU A 15 2.62 12.94 -9.49
C LEU A 15 2.57 11.41 -9.65
N VAL A 16 1.73 10.88 -10.53
CA VAL A 16 1.44 9.44 -10.63
C VAL A 16 2.39 8.69 -11.56
N GLU A 17 3.04 9.36 -12.51
CA GLU A 17 3.98 8.73 -13.45
C GLU A 17 5.42 9.20 -13.19
N GLY A 18 6.27 8.28 -12.65
CA GLY A 18 7.72 8.48 -12.58
C GLY A 18 8.20 9.49 -11.52
N SER A 19 7.52 9.63 -10.39
CA SER A 19 7.91 10.55 -9.33
C SER A 19 9.21 10.11 -8.66
N LEU A 20 10.25 10.94 -8.69
CA LEU A 20 11.49 10.75 -7.95
C LEU A 20 11.56 11.68 -6.75
N TYR A 21 11.59 11.10 -5.55
CA TYR A 21 11.75 11.81 -4.29
C TYR A 21 13.16 11.63 -3.76
N ARG A 22 13.79 12.72 -3.32
CA ARG A 22 15.07 12.66 -2.60
C ARG A 22 14.89 13.19 -1.18
N VAL A 23 15.13 12.32 -0.20
CA VAL A 23 14.98 12.62 1.23
C VAL A 23 16.36 12.83 1.81
N ARG A 24 16.61 14.02 2.37
CA ARG A 24 17.88 14.45 2.91
C ARG A 24 18.01 14.07 4.38
N ALA A 25 19.19 14.36 4.97
CA ALA A 25 19.47 14.05 6.36
C ALA A 25 18.40 14.61 7.32
N GLY A 26 17.82 13.73 8.13
CA GLY A 26 16.81 14.06 9.13
C GLY A 26 15.46 14.53 8.55
N GLU A 27 15.26 14.45 7.24
CA GLU A 27 13.94 14.71 6.62
C GLU A 27 13.05 13.46 6.68
N THR A 28 11.75 13.69 6.80
CA THR A 28 10.73 12.63 6.73
C THR A 28 9.77 12.90 5.57
N LEU A 29 9.60 11.92 4.70
CA LEU A 29 8.61 11.92 3.62
C LEU A 29 7.46 10.98 3.99
N ASN A 30 6.23 11.50 3.94
CA ASN A 30 5.02 10.70 4.10
C ASN A 30 4.21 10.78 2.81
N LEU A 31 3.88 9.62 2.24
CA LEU A 31 3.05 9.50 1.04
C LEU A 31 1.82 8.64 1.35
N GLU A 32 0.65 9.13 0.97
CA GLU A 32 -0.60 8.37 1.06
C GLU A 32 -1.26 8.32 -0.32
N TYR A 33 -1.58 7.11 -0.78
CA TYR A 33 -2.23 6.87 -2.06
C TYR A 33 -3.58 6.18 -1.87
N VAL A 34 -4.58 6.67 -2.60
CA VAL A 34 -5.90 6.04 -2.65
C VAL A 34 -6.29 5.86 -4.11
N VAL A 35 -6.41 4.61 -4.53
CA VAL A 35 -6.91 4.25 -5.87
C VAL A 35 -8.33 3.73 -5.72
N LEU A 36 -9.28 4.46 -6.28
CA LEU A 36 -10.70 4.09 -6.30
C LEU A 36 -11.07 3.44 -7.64
N PRO A 37 -12.18 2.68 -7.69
CA PRO A 37 -12.66 2.08 -8.93
C PRO A 37 -13.00 3.12 -10.00
N GLY A 38 -12.84 2.76 -11.26
CA GLY A 38 -13.25 3.56 -12.40
C GLY A 38 -12.21 3.67 -13.50
N GLU A 39 -10.92 3.55 -13.17
CA GLU A 39 -9.85 3.67 -14.16
C GLU A 39 -8.68 2.74 -13.84
N SER A 40 -8.01 2.27 -14.89
CA SER A 40 -6.71 1.63 -14.73
C SER A 40 -5.64 2.64 -14.34
N ARG A 41 -4.70 2.25 -13.47
CA ARG A 41 -3.64 3.13 -12.95
C ARG A 41 -2.29 2.43 -12.97
N ASP A 42 -1.28 3.15 -13.43
CA ASP A 42 0.12 2.81 -13.26
C ASP A 42 0.75 3.81 -12.27
N ILE A 43 1.28 3.31 -11.16
CA ILE A 43 1.83 4.11 -10.07
C ILE A 43 3.31 3.76 -9.95
N ASP A 44 4.17 4.68 -10.33
CA ASP A 44 5.63 4.54 -10.30
C ASP A 44 6.22 5.53 -9.29
N ILE A 45 6.80 5.00 -8.21
CA ILE A 45 7.34 5.76 -7.09
C ILE A 45 8.80 5.38 -6.89
N ASN A 46 9.68 6.36 -7.04
CA ASN A 46 11.11 6.20 -6.77
C ASN A 46 11.51 7.11 -5.61
N ILE A 47 12.08 6.53 -4.55
CA ILE A 47 12.52 7.26 -3.35
C ILE A 47 13.99 6.96 -3.07
N ASP A 48 14.81 8.00 -3.05
CA ASP A 48 16.20 7.96 -2.65
C ASP A 48 16.36 8.60 -1.25
N LEU A 49 16.72 7.80 -0.23
CA LEU A 49 17.12 8.27 1.09
C LEU A 49 18.62 8.59 1.06
N VAL A 50 18.95 9.86 0.78
CA VAL A 50 20.32 10.28 0.45
C VAL A 50 21.10 10.87 1.62
N GLY A 51 20.45 11.10 2.75
CA GLY A 51 21.10 11.68 3.94
C GLY A 51 20.93 10.81 5.19
N PRO A 52 21.88 10.82 6.13
CA PRO A 52 21.78 10.06 7.37
C PRO A 52 20.50 10.38 8.16
N GLY A 53 19.82 9.32 8.65
CA GLY A 53 18.59 9.47 9.42
C GLY A 53 17.41 9.98 8.61
N ALA A 54 17.44 9.86 7.27
CA ALA A 54 16.29 10.15 6.43
C ALA A 54 15.19 9.08 6.59
N GLU A 55 13.92 9.50 6.57
CA GLU A 55 12.78 8.59 6.74
C GLU A 55 11.79 8.72 5.57
N ALA A 56 11.20 7.61 5.15
CA ALA A 56 10.13 7.59 4.17
C ALA A 56 9.04 6.58 4.55
N HIS A 57 7.78 7.03 4.53
CA HIS A 57 6.62 6.21 4.86
C HIS A 57 5.60 6.27 3.74
N ILE A 58 5.22 5.11 3.23
CA ILE A 58 4.18 4.98 2.21
C ILE A 58 3.02 4.21 2.81
N LYS A 59 1.82 4.77 2.70
CA LYS A 59 0.57 4.06 2.89
C LYS A 59 -0.22 4.13 1.60
N ALA A 60 -0.73 3.00 1.14
CA ALA A 60 -1.56 2.97 -0.04
C ALA A 60 -2.75 2.02 0.15
N LEU A 61 -3.89 2.43 -0.34
CA LEU A 61 -5.01 1.52 -0.56
C LEU A 61 -5.43 1.54 -2.03
N TYR A 62 -5.88 0.40 -2.51
CA TYR A 62 -6.54 0.32 -3.80
C TYR A 62 -7.82 -0.51 -3.71
N LEU A 63 -8.81 -0.05 -4.46
CA LEU A 63 -10.07 -0.75 -4.70
C LEU A 63 -10.26 -0.85 -6.20
N CYS A 64 -10.30 -2.04 -6.76
CA CYS A 64 -10.52 -2.24 -8.19
C CYS A 64 -11.54 -3.35 -8.44
N LYS A 65 -12.33 -3.17 -9.50
CA LYS A 65 -13.36 -4.10 -9.95
C LYS A 65 -13.48 -4.08 -11.47
N ALA A 66 -14.45 -4.79 -12.00
CA ALA A 66 -14.63 -4.95 -13.46
C ALA A 66 -13.34 -5.50 -14.12
N ASP A 67 -12.81 -4.85 -15.13
CA ASP A 67 -11.60 -5.22 -15.88
C ASP A 67 -10.42 -4.25 -15.66
N GLU A 68 -10.49 -3.48 -14.57
CA GLU A 68 -9.49 -2.48 -14.22
C GLU A 68 -8.11 -3.11 -13.97
N LYS A 69 -7.06 -2.36 -14.31
CA LYS A 69 -5.67 -2.73 -14.06
C LYS A 69 -5.01 -1.71 -13.15
N VAL A 70 -4.44 -2.19 -12.05
CA VAL A 70 -3.71 -1.34 -11.10
C VAL A 70 -2.31 -1.90 -10.94
N ASN A 71 -1.31 -1.11 -11.31
CA ASN A 71 0.08 -1.48 -11.21
C ASN A 71 0.80 -0.55 -10.23
N PHE A 72 1.44 -1.12 -9.23
CA PHE A 72 2.37 -0.43 -8.34
C PHE A 72 3.79 -0.85 -8.64
N HIS A 73 4.64 0.12 -8.91
CA HIS A 73 6.08 -0.05 -9.04
C HIS A 73 6.77 0.91 -8.08
N ILE A 74 7.33 0.37 -7.00
CA ILE A 74 7.94 1.16 -5.93
C ILE A 74 9.41 0.77 -5.80
N LEU A 75 10.29 1.76 -5.96
CA LEU A 75 11.72 1.61 -5.67
C LEU A 75 12.10 2.49 -4.48
N MET A 76 12.54 1.86 -3.39
CA MET A 76 13.03 2.51 -2.19
C MET A 76 14.53 2.27 -2.05
N HIS A 77 15.34 3.30 -2.18
CA HIS A 77 16.79 3.18 -2.15
C HIS A 77 17.38 3.87 -0.91
N HIS A 78 17.94 3.09 -0.02
CA HIS A 78 18.68 3.55 1.15
C HIS A 78 20.15 3.74 0.76
N ARG A 79 20.61 5.00 0.69
CA ARG A 79 21.98 5.35 0.27
C ARG A 79 22.84 5.84 1.43
N ALA A 80 22.26 6.14 2.59
CA ALA A 80 22.93 6.70 3.75
C ALA A 80 22.59 5.89 5.01
N PRO A 81 23.46 5.94 6.06
CA PRO A 81 23.25 5.17 7.28
C PRO A 81 22.10 5.70 8.14
N GLY A 82 21.54 4.81 8.97
CA GLY A 82 20.51 5.13 9.94
C GLY A 82 19.16 5.55 9.32
N CYS A 83 18.94 5.24 8.04
CA CYS A 83 17.68 5.55 7.37
C CYS A 83 16.58 4.57 7.73
N ARG A 84 15.33 5.06 7.70
CA ARG A 84 14.17 4.22 7.96
C ARG A 84 13.13 4.33 6.83
N SER A 85 12.54 3.20 6.44
CA SER A 85 11.38 3.20 5.55
C SER A 85 10.32 2.21 5.98
N THR A 86 9.04 2.59 5.76
CA THR A 86 7.90 1.70 5.91
C THR A 86 6.98 1.83 4.70
N GLN A 87 6.51 0.71 4.20
CA GLN A 87 5.55 0.64 3.10
C GLN A 87 4.43 -0.30 3.53
N LEU A 88 3.22 0.20 3.58
CA LEU A 88 2.01 -0.59 3.85
C LEU A 88 1.00 -0.36 2.74
N ILE A 89 0.76 -1.40 1.95
CA ILE A 89 -0.16 -1.36 0.81
C ILE A 89 -1.22 -2.43 1.00
N ASN A 90 -2.47 -2.03 1.22
CA ASN A 90 -3.59 -2.94 1.32
C ASN A 90 -4.56 -2.72 0.16
N GLY A 91 -5.05 -3.79 -0.43
CA GLY A 91 -5.96 -3.65 -1.55
C GLY A 91 -7.01 -4.74 -1.68
N ILE A 92 -8.08 -4.40 -2.38
CA ILE A 92 -9.20 -5.30 -2.65
C ILE A 92 -9.46 -5.33 -4.16
N ALA A 93 -9.43 -6.53 -4.73
CA ALA A 93 -9.68 -6.78 -6.14
C ALA A 93 -10.94 -7.62 -6.33
N GLY A 94 -11.88 -7.15 -7.14
CA GLY A 94 -13.10 -7.84 -7.52
C GLY A 94 -13.27 -7.93 -9.05
N GLY A 95 -14.37 -8.56 -9.50
CA GLY A 95 -14.65 -8.71 -10.93
C GLY A 95 -13.55 -9.47 -11.68
N GLN A 96 -13.01 -8.88 -12.73
CA GLN A 96 -11.89 -9.39 -13.54
C GLN A 96 -10.64 -8.50 -13.39
N ALA A 97 -10.58 -7.70 -12.33
CA ALA A 97 -9.49 -6.78 -12.09
C ALA A 97 -8.13 -7.48 -12.02
N GLN A 98 -7.10 -6.80 -12.48
CA GLN A 98 -5.72 -7.28 -12.46
C GLN A 98 -4.85 -6.31 -11.69
N VAL A 99 -4.18 -6.80 -10.67
CA VAL A 99 -3.28 -6.00 -9.83
C VAL A 99 -1.88 -6.56 -9.91
N SER A 100 -0.90 -5.68 -10.09
CA SER A 100 0.51 -6.00 -10.03
C SER A 100 1.20 -5.11 -9.01
N PHE A 101 1.92 -5.72 -8.08
CA PHE A 101 2.78 -5.02 -7.15
C PHE A 101 4.24 -5.46 -7.36
N ARG A 102 5.10 -4.48 -7.60
CA ARG A 102 6.56 -4.64 -7.71
C ARG A 102 7.19 -3.65 -6.75
N GLY A 103 7.60 -4.11 -5.60
CA GLY A 103 8.23 -3.28 -4.58
C GLY A 103 9.67 -3.72 -4.33
N THR A 104 10.64 -2.89 -4.67
CA THR A 104 12.06 -3.18 -4.45
C THR A 104 12.63 -2.23 -3.39
N ILE A 105 13.26 -2.79 -2.35
CA ILE A 105 14.07 -2.05 -1.40
C ILE A 105 15.53 -2.37 -1.68
N VAL A 106 16.33 -1.34 -1.93
CA VAL A 106 17.77 -1.46 -2.13
C VAL A 106 18.50 -0.79 -0.98
N VAL A 107 19.40 -1.51 -0.30
CA VAL A 107 20.23 -0.97 0.79
C VAL A 107 21.68 -0.99 0.32
N ALA A 108 22.27 0.21 0.13
CA ALA A 108 23.66 0.36 -0.31
C ALA A 108 24.66 -0.14 0.75
N PRO A 109 25.91 -0.50 0.37
CA PRO A 109 26.92 -1.02 1.31
C PRO A 109 27.17 -0.12 2.52
N ASP A 110 27.17 1.20 2.32
CA ASP A 110 27.42 2.18 3.38
C ASP A 110 26.15 2.58 4.18
N ALA A 111 24.99 2.06 3.81
CA ALA A 111 23.72 2.35 4.48
C ALA A 111 23.50 1.44 5.70
N GLN A 112 24.49 1.40 6.59
CA GLN A 112 24.42 0.64 7.84
C GLN A 112 23.33 1.20 8.78
N GLN A 113 22.82 0.36 9.68
CA GLN A 113 21.74 0.69 10.63
C GLN A 113 20.44 1.11 9.95
N THR A 114 20.21 0.63 8.72
CA THR A 114 18.94 0.81 8.01
C THR A 114 17.86 -0.06 8.64
N GLU A 115 16.66 0.52 8.79
CA GLU A 115 15.43 -0.20 9.11
C GLU A 115 14.43 -0.04 7.95
N ALA A 116 14.09 -1.14 7.27
CA ALA A 116 13.22 -1.10 6.09
C ALA A 116 12.16 -2.21 6.13
N TYR A 117 10.89 -1.81 6.09
CA TYR A 117 9.75 -2.73 6.18
C TYR A 117 8.80 -2.50 5.02
N GLN A 118 8.42 -3.58 4.34
CA GLN A 118 7.48 -3.54 3.22
C GLN A 118 6.40 -4.60 3.41
N GLU A 119 5.14 -4.18 3.43
CA GLU A 119 3.98 -5.06 3.56
C GLU A 119 2.98 -4.79 2.44
N ASN A 120 2.53 -5.84 1.76
CA ASN A 120 1.49 -5.77 0.74
C ASN A 120 0.44 -6.85 1.00
N HIS A 121 -0.75 -6.44 1.41
CA HIS A 121 -1.85 -7.34 1.74
C HIS A 121 -3.00 -7.15 0.77
N ASN A 122 -3.55 -8.25 0.28
CA ASN A 122 -4.54 -8.23 -0.79
C ASN A 122 -5.70 -9.17 -0.48
N ILE A 123 -6.93 -8.69 -0.69
CA ILE A 123 -8.14 -9.51 -0.70
C ILE A 123 -8.66 -9.63 -2.13
N VAL A 124 -8.95 -10.85 -2.54
CA VAL A 124 -9.57 -11.18 -3.82
C VAL A 124 -11.01 -11.61 -3.57
N LEU A 125 -11.97 -10.93 -4.17
CA LEU A 125 -13.40 -11.15 -3.95
C LEU A 125 -14.04 -12.10 -4.95
N THR A 126 -13.37 -12.36 -6.09
CA THR A 126 -13.86 -13.20 -7.19
C THR A 126 -12.73 -14.08 -7.73
N ASP A 127 -13.06 -15.25 -8.23
CA ASP A 127 -12.09 -16.20 -8.81
C ASP A 127 -11.44 -15.68 -10.12
N THR A 128 -12.03 -14.66 -10.72
CA THR A 128 -11.57 -14.05 -11.98
C THR A 128 -10.61 -12.89 -11.78
N ALA A 129 -10.60 -12.26 -10.60
CA ALA A 129 -9.63 -11.24 -10.26
C ALA A 129 -8.24 -11.85 -10.02
N LYS A 130 -7.20 -11.11 -10.38
CA LYS A 130 -5.81 -11.57 -10.28
C LYS A 130 -4.95 -10.55 -9.56
N VAL A 131 -4.16 -11.04 -8.61
CA VAL A 131 -3.16 -10.23 -7.89
C VAL A 131 -1.80 -10.92 -8.03
N ASP A 132 -0.83 -10.20 -8.58
CA ASP A 132 0.58 -10.64 -8.69
C ASP A 132 1.45 -9.71 -7.85
N THR A 133 1.88 -10.17 -6.69
CA THR A 133 2.70 -9.40 -5.75
C THR A 133 4.12 -9.97 -5.69
N ARG A 134 5.12 -9.11 -5.93
CA ARG A 134 6.56 -9.46 -5.94
C ARG A 134 7.37 -8.43 -5.17
N PRO A 135 7.39 -8.49 -3.84
CA PRO A 135 8.31 -7.70 -3.05
C PRO A 135 9.73 -8.25 -3.21
N GLN A 136 10.74 -7.37 -3.23
CA GLN A 136 12.15 -7.70 -3.39
C GLN A 136 13.02 -6.89 -2.42
N LEU A 137 14.03 -7.56 -1.83
CA LEU A 137 15.06 -6.93 -1.00
C LEU A 137 16.44 -7.17 -1.64
N GLU A 138 17.18 -6.09 -1.85
CA GLU A 138 18.57 -6.09 -2.33
C GLU A 138 19.43 -5.43 -1.26
N ILE A 139 20.02 -6.24 -0.40
CA ILE A 139 20.72 -5.76 0.80
C ILE A 139 22.23 -5.97 0.64
N TYR A 140 22.97 -4.88 0.64
CA TYR A 140 24.42 -4.87 0.49
C TYR A 140 25.14 -4.37 1.75
N ALA A 141 24.43 -4.12 2.86
CA ALA A 141 24.95 -3.74 4.18
C ALA A 141 24.71 -4.86 5.20
N ASP A 142 25.54 -4.94 6.22
CA ASP A 142 25.54 -6.06 7.18
C ASP A 142 24.70 -5.76 8.44
N ASP A 143 24.76 -4.52 8.97
CA ASP A 143 24.04 -4.12 10.18
C ASP A 143 22.72 -3.43 9.81
N VAL A 144 21.69 -4.24 9.50
CA VAL A 144 20.38 -3.74 9.08
C VAL A 144 19.24 -4.59 9.61
N LYS A 145 18.02 -4.00 9.64
CA LYS A 145 16.76 -4.69 9.92
C LYS A 145 15.82 -4.48 8.75
N CYS A 146 15.75 -5.46 7.88
CA CYS A 146 14.91 -5.40 6.69
C CYS A 146 13.99 -6.61 6.61
N SER A 147 12.72 -6.35 6.29
CA SER A 147 11.76 -7.41 6.04
C SER A 147 10.73 -7.00 4.99
N HIS A 148 10.18 -8.01 4.33
CA HIS A 148 8.99 -7.83 3.52
C HIS A 148 7.96 -8.93 3.80
N GLY A 149 6.68 -8.58 3.58
CA GLY A 149 5.57 -9.51 3.65
C GLY A 149 4.60 -9.26 2.50
N ALA A 150 4.05 -10.35 1.95
CA ALA A 150 2.98 -10.26 0.98
C ALA A 150 1.93 -11.35 1.23
N THR A 151 0.66 -10.97 1.16
CA THR A 151 -0.44 -11.91 1.28
C THR A 151 -1.47 -11.68 0.17
N VAL A 152 -2.06 -12.77 -0.29
CA VAL A 152 -3.24 -12.76 -1.15
C VAL A 152 -4.23 -13.73 -0.54
N GLY A 153 -5.39 -13.24 -0.14
CA GLY A 153 -6.42 -14.04 0.53
C GLY A 153 -7.83 -13.66 0.10
N GLN A 154 -8.80 -14.23 0.78
CA GLN A 154 -10.23 -13.95 0.63
C GLN A 154 -10.80 -13.44 1.95
N LEU A 155 -12.03 -12.96 1.95
CA LEU A 155 -12.75 -12.66 3.18
C LEU A 155 -12.85 -13.90 4.06
N ASN A 156 -12.74 -13.72 5.37
CA ASN A 156 -12.77 -14.83 6.32
C ASN A 156 -14.20 -15.36 6.47
N ALA A 157 -14.42 -16.60 6.02
CA ALA A 157 -15.73 -17.24 6.03
C ALA A 157 -16.26 -17.49 7.44
N ASP A 158 -15.38 -17.81 8.41
CA ASP A 158 -15.79 -18.08 9.79
C ASP A 158 -16.24 -16.78 10.49
N GLU A 159 -15.55 -15.67 10.25
CA GLU A 159 -15.96 -14.36 10.76
C GLU A 159 -17.27 -13.90 10.12
N LEU A 160 -17.45 -14.10 8.80
CA LEU A 160 -18.71 -13.82 8.12
C LEU A 160 -19.85 -14.65 8.73
N PHE A 161 -19.63 -15.95 8.92
CA PHE A 161 -20.62 -16.82 9.55
C PHE A 161 -20.96 -16.35 10.97
N TYR A 162 -19.97 -15.98 11.78
CA TYR A 162 -20.18 -15.49 13.13
C TYR A 162 -21.01 -14.20 13.14
N MET A 163 -20.69 -13.23 12.30
CA MET A 163 -21.44 -11.97 12.20
C MET A 163 -22.89 -12.20 11.77
N ARG A 164 -23.10 -13.06 10.78
CA ARG A 164 -24.45 -13.45 10.31
C ARG A 164 -25.25 -14.16 11.39
N SER A 165 -24.64 -15.02 12.19
CA SER A 165 -25.29 -15.70 13.32
C SER A 165 -25.76 -14.74 14.43
N ARG A 166 -25.20 -13.52 14.45
CA ARG A 166 -25.59 -12.41 15.34
C ARG A 166 -26.61 -11.46 14.72
N GLY A 167 -27.10 -11.77 13.51
CA GLY A 167 -28.13 -11.00 12.83
C GLY A 167 -27.62 -9.87 11.93
N ILE A 168 -26.29 -9.79 11.70
CA ILE A 168 -25.74 -8.83 10.76
C ILE A 168 -25.98 -9.34 9.33
N PRO A 169 -26.63 -8.56 8.45
CA PRO A 169 -26.83 -8.93 7.04
C PRO A 169 -25.50 -9.23 6.35
N GLU A 170 -25.50 -10.18 5.41
CA GLU A 170 -24.26 -10.63 4.74
C GLU A 170 -23.51 -9.48 4.07
N ALA A 171 -24.20 -8.61 3.33
CA ALA A 171 -23.58 -7.46 2.67
C ALA A 171 -22.92 -6.51 3.69
N GLU A 172 -23.53 -6.28 4.84
CA GLU A 172 -22.97 -5.47 5.91
C GLU A 172 -21.74 -6.14 6.54
N ALA A 173 -21.82 -7.45 6.83
CA ALA A 173 -20.70 -8.21 7.38
C ALA A 173 -19.48 -8.20 6.44
N ARG A 174 -19.69 -8.35 5.13
CA ARG A 174 -18.63 -8.23 4.12
C ARG A 174 -18.02 -6.83 4.11
N THR A 175 -18.85 -5.79 4.13
CA THR A 175 -18.39 -4.39 4.18
C THR A 175 -17.54 -4.14 5.42
N LEU A 176 -17.96 -4.62 6.59
CA LEU A 176 -17.22 -4.46 7.85
C LEU A 176 -15.86 -5.16 7.82
N GLN A 177 -15.76 -6.37 7.25
CA GLN A 177 -14.46 -7.05 7.10
C GLN A 177 -13.53 -6.28 6.15
N MET A 178 -14.04 -5.84 5.00
CA MET A 178 -13.27 -5.06 4.04
C MET A 178 -12.78 -3.74 4.65
N LEU A 179 -13.64 -3.04 5.39
CA LEU A 179 -13.28 -1.79 6.07
C LEU A 179 -12.23 -2.02 7.16
N SER A 180 -12.37 -3.08 7.97
CA SER A 180 -11.39 -3.46 8.99
C SER A 180 -10.02 -3.75 8.37
N PHE A 181 -9.99 -4.49 7.25
CA PHE A 181 -8.77 -4.80 6.52
C PHE A 181 -8.06 -3.56 5.96
N LEU A 182 -8.81 -2.58 5.49
CA LEU A 182 -8.25 -1.34 4.94
C LEU A 182 -7.96 -0.27 5.98
N SER A 183 -8.50 -0.37 7.19
CA SER A 183 -8.41 0.67 8.22
C SER A 183 -6.99 1.20 8.50
N PRO A 184 -5.91 0.38 8.45
CA PRO A 184 -4.56 0.89 8.69
C PRO A 184 -4.02 1.85 7.61
N VAL A 185 -4.64 1.83 6.42
CA VAL A 185 -4.20 2.58 5.24
C VAL A 185 -5.22 3.61 4.74
N ILE A 186 -6.37 3.72 5.38
CA ILE A 186 -7.35 4.77 5.05
C ILE A 186 -6.81 6.12 5.56
N PRO A 187 -6.64 7.12 4.66
CA PRO A 187 -6.28 8.46 5.11
C PRO A 187 -7.36 9.08 5.99
N ALA A 188 -6.93 9.87 6.97
CA ALA A 188 -7.84 10.53 7.89
C ALA A 188 -8.89 11.40 7.15
N GLY A 189 -10.17 11.22 7.51
CA GLY A 189 -11.28 11.95 6.92
C GLY A 189 -11.83 11.35 5.62
N ARG A 190 -11.32 10.21 5.16
CA ARG A 190 -11.84 9.51 3.97
C ARG A 190 -12.62 8.23 4.29
N GLU A 191 -12.85 7.94 5.55
CA GLU A 191 -13.50 6.71 6.02
C GLU A 191 -14.89 6.52 5.41
N GLU A 192 -15.73 7.57 5.41
CA GLU A 192 -17.09 7.52 4.86
C GLU A 192 -17.11 7.31 3.33
N GLU A 193 -16.13 7.91 2.63
CA GLU A 193 -15.98 7.72 1.18
C GLU A 193 -15.63 6.26 0.86
N ILE A 194 -14.62 5.72 1.55
CA ILE A 194 -14.18 4.34 1.36
C ILE A 194 -15.30 3.37 1.71
N GLU A 195 -15.98 3.55 2.84
CA GLU A 195 -17.11 2.71 3.22
C GLU A 195 -18.22 2.70 2.15
N ARG A 196 -18.54 3.88 1.60
CA ARG A 196 -19.55 3.99 0.52
C ARG A 196 -19.14 3.18 -0.72
N VAL A 197 -17.87 3.23 -1.09
CA VAL A 197 -17.34 2.45 -2.21
C VAL A 197 -17.41 0.95 -1.88
N LEU A 198 -17.02 0.53 -0.68
CA LEU A 198 -17.01 -0.87 -0.26
C LEU A 198 -18.43 -1.49 -0.25
N ARG A 199 -19.46 -0.74 0.06
CA ARG A 199 -20.84 -1.20 -0.03
C ARG A 199 -21.18 -1.69 -1.45
N SER A 200 -20.63 -1.07 -2.50
CA SER A 200 -20.81 -1.51 -3.89
C SER A 200 -20.06 -2.79 -4.27
N TYR A 201 -19.19 -3.30 -3.39
CA TYR A 201 -18.49 -4.59 -3.56
C TYR A 201 -19.19 -5.74 -2.81
N ALA A 202 -20.04 -5.39 -1.87
CA ALA A 202 -20.74 -6.37 -1.03
C ALA A 202 -22.05 -6.86 -1.65
N GLU A 203 -22.58 -6.12 -2.63
CA GLU A 203 -23.75 -6.48 -3.43
C GLU A 203 -23.37 -7.56 -4.46
#